data_2eb6cb7e81eabec22acd998df7862266
#
_entry.id   2eb6cb7e81eabec22acd998df7862266
#
_cell.length_a   1.000
_cell.length_b   1.000
_cell.length_c   1.000
_cell.angle_alpha   90.00
_cell.angle_beta   90.00
_cell.angle_gamma   90.00
#
_symmetry.space_group_name_H-M   'P 1'
#
loop_
_entity.id
_entity.type
_entity.pdbx_description
1 polymer ?
#
loop_
_entity_poly.entity_id
_entity_poly.type
_entity_poly.pdbx_seq_one_letter_code
_entity_poly.pdbx_strand_id
1 'polypeptide(L)'
;MVFVITLAGAGHVSAQFGGAGGMGGMGGGGAGGSGGAPGPSERPKFRDFKHTTDTLGIGRESGDQVVSAVTVQGNKSVGQHEILQKLETKSGRFYHRETLLGDVHRLNEMRVFDHVTFRTDETPKGVAVTFIVHERPLITEVMFHGARGMNERELAGRAGLAVGDPLSEFAVESARRRLIDFYKEKKFNQVTITTSIGFGDVPGRVVFRINEGPLERIKSIDVIGNTILSDARLKKIIKSREAPLGVVLWAFNSADLAQIDKDVDLLAAHYRNLGYLTATVGRQIEYDKSGKYLHVTFVVNEGKRFQIKNIQIVGNRFVTEDSLRQRLELKPGDMFDGTVLRRDVGEIVYGYGELGFIYADVQPQTIMREEENMVDLVYKIEEGDRWKIGEIRVNIEGEPHLMRETVMLNLLDLHEGDFIDRRLLEVARRRMTRGQLLETNPQIADPPDIIVEPKEDAY
;
A
#
# COMPACT_ATOMS: atom_id res chain seq x y z
N MET A 1 -33.02 7.45 -0.46
CA MET A 1 -33.78 7.11 -1.68
C MET A 1 -32.78 6.88 -2.80
N VAL A 2 -32.75 5.70 -3.37
CA VAL A 2 -31.78 5.30 -4.39
C VAL A 2 -32.54 4.96 -5.67
N PHE A 3 -32.13 5.57 -6.79
CA PHE A 3 -32.63 5.22 -8.11
C PHE A 3 -31.59 4.32 -8.79
N VAL A 4 -31.98 3.13 -9.16
CA VAL A 4 -31.13 2.22 -9.93
C VAL A 4 -31.57 2.27 -11.38
N ILE A 5 -30.70 2.78 -12.26
CA ILE A 5 -30.88 2.72 -13.71
C ILE A 5 -30.02 1.58 -14.23
N THR A 6 -30.66 0.55 -14.74
CA THR A 6 -29.97 -0.58 -15.36
C THR A 6 -29.72 -0.29 -16.82
N LEU A 7 -28.51 -0.49 -17.31
CA LEU A 7 -28.09 -0.22 -18.67
C LEU A 7 -28.08 -1.51 -19.49
N ALA A 8 -28.60 -1.48 -20.73
CA ALA A 8 -28.44 -2.54 -21.72
C ALA A 8 -27.33 -2.16 -22.71
N GLY A 9 -26.33 -3.03 -22.89
CA GLY A 9 -25.25 -2.84 -23.85
C GLY A 9 -25.77 -3.13 -25.29
N ALA A 10 -25.44 -2.27 -26.22
CA ALA A 10 -25.69 -2.50 -27.65
C ALA A 10 -24.36 -2.89 -28.31
N GLY A 11 -24.00 -4.16 -28.29
CA GLY A 11 -22.84 -4.63 -29.05
C GLY A 11 -22.08 -5.80 -28.41
N HIS A 12 -21.83 -6.79 -29.23
CA HIS A 12 -20.98 -7.94 -28.89
C HIS A 12 -19.52 -7.54 -28.76
N VAL A 13 -18.92 -7.71 -27.61
CA VAL A 13 -17.47 -8.02 -27.51
C VAL A 13 -17.20 -8.79 -26.21
N SER A 14 -16.59 -9.95 -26.33
CA SER A 14 -16.05 -10.73 -25.25
C SER A 14 -14.92 -9.97 -24.54
N ALA A 15 -15.16 -9.48 -23.35
CA ALA A 15 -14.13 -8.88 -22.51
C ALA A 15 -13.54 -9.94 -21.56
N GLN A 16 -12.28 -10.30 -21.78
CA GLN A 16 -11.45 -10.95 -20.78
C GLN A 16 -11.04 -9.91 -19.73
N PHE A 17 -11.61 -10.02 -18.53
CA PHE A 17 -11.15 -9.26 -17.38
C PHE A 17 -9.86 -9.88 -16.82
N GLY A 18 -8.75 -9.22 -17.09
CA GLY A 18 -7.51 -9.40 -16.36
C GLY A 18 -7.36 -8.23 -15.38
N GLY A 19 -7.59 -8.51 -14.09
CA GLY A 19 -7.34 -7.55 -13.05
C GLY A 19 -5.85 -7.39 -12.79
N ALA A 20 -5.40 -6.17 -12.60
CA ALA A 20 -4.34 -5.80 -11.65
C ALA A 20 -4.13 -4.30 -11.70
N GLY A 21 -4.44 -3.65 -10.61
CA GLY A 21 -3.97 -2.31 -10.33
C GLY A 21 -2.44 -2.29 -10.23
N GLY A 22 -1.82 -1.42 -10.99
CA GLY A 22 -0.42 -1.09 -10.89
C GLY A 22 -0.26 0.38 -11.15
N MET A 23 -0.12 1.18 -10.12
CA MET A 23 0.39 2.54 -10.23
C MET A 23 1.82 2.48 -10.75
N GLY A 24 2.01 2.79 -12.03
CA GLY A 24 3.31 2.96 -12.65
C GLY A 24 3.98 4.23 -12.14
N GLY A 25 5.03 4.05 -11.33
CA GLY A 25 5.98 5.09 -11.03
C GLY A 25 6.76 5.47 -12.29
N MET A 26 6.74 6.74 -12.66
CA MET A 26 7.62 7.28 -13.69
C MET A 26 9.06 7.26 -13.18
N GLY A 27 9.92 6.44 -13.78
CA GLY A 27 11.35 6.46 -13.59
C GLY A 27 11.96 7.71 -14.22
N GLY A 28 12.52 8.59 -13.39
CA GLY A 28 13.40 9.65 -13.80
C GLY A 28 14.77 9.08 -14.13
N GLY A 29 15.23 9.27 -15.37
CA GLY A 29 16.59 8.99 -15.79
C GLY A 29 17.58 9.95 -15.13
N GLY A 30 18.50 9.43 -14.35
CA GLY A 30 19.61 10.16 -13.75
C GLY A 30 20.80 10.14 -14.69
N ALA A 31 21.32 11.33 -14.97
CA ALA A 31 22.57 11.55 -15.66
C ALA A 31 23.77 11.09 -14.83
N GLY A 32 24.75 10.55 -15.53
CA GLY A 32 25.97 10.00 -15.00
C GLY A 32 26.85 10.96 -14.20
N GLY A 33 27.26 10.50 -13.04
CA GLY A 33 28.39 10.96 -12.29
C GLY A 33 29.37 9.81 -12.13
N SER A 34 30.52 9.92 -12.76
CA SER A 34 31.67 9.05 -12.61
C SER A 34 32.28 9.24 -11.22
N GLY A 35 31.84 8.43 -10.25
CA GLY A 35 32.46 8.30 -8.98
C GLY A 35 32.83 6.85 -8.75
N GLY A 36 34.13 6.60 -8.49
CA GLY A 36 34.75 5.31 -8.40
C GLY A 36 33.99 4.33 -7.53
N ALA A 37 33.81 3.13 -8.03
CA ALA A 37 33.25 2.02 -7.32
C ALA A 37 34.06 1.75 -6.03
N PRO A 38 33.45 1.74 -4.85
CA PRO A 38 34.02 1.02 -3.73
C PRO A 38 34.01 -0.45 -4.11
N GLY A 39 35.12 -1.10 -3.94
CA GLY A 39 35.33 -2.52 -4.17
C GLY A 39 34.25 -3.35 -3.49
N PRO A 40 34.02 -4.59 -3.95
CA PRO A 40 32.96 -5.43 -3.47
C PRO A 40 33.11 -5.55 -1.95
N SER A 41 32.14 -4.98 -1.21
CA SER A 41 31.97 -5.26 0.21
C SER A 41 31.85 -6.76 0.32
N GLU A 42 32.80 -7.37 1.00
CA GLU A 42 32.78 -8.77 1.38
C GLU A 42 31.39 -9.06 1.96
N ARG A 43 30.60 -9.83 1.21
CA ARG A 43 29.43 -10.49 1.77
C ARG A 43 29.94 -11.22 3.01
N PRO A 44 29.26 -11.11 4.17
CA PRO A 44 29.65 -11.91 5.31
C PRO A 44 29.70 -13.34 4.78
N LYS A 45 30.89 -13.91 4.78
CA LYS A 45 31.12 -15.33 4.51
C LYS A 45 30.23 -16.03 5.53
N PHE A 46 29.14 -16.62 5.02
CA PHE A 46 28.51 -17.70 5.75
C PHE A 46 29.67 -18.57 6.20
N ARG A 47 29.92 -18.65 7.50
CA ARG A 47 30.79 -19.66 8.05
C ARG A 47 30.23 -20.96 7.49
N ASP A 48 30.97 -21.54 6.58
CA ASP A 48 30.81 -22.94 6.26
C ASP A 48 30.89 -23.67 7.60
N PHE A 49 29.71 -23.97 8.13
CA PHE A 49 29.64 -25.01 9.15
C PHE A 49 30.14 -26.25 8.44
N LYS A 50 31.45 -26.48 8.55
CA LYS A 50 31.99 -27.79 8.31
C LYS A 50 31.11 -28.70 9.14
N HIS A 51 30.26 -29.44 8.45
CA HIS A 51 29.67 -30.62 9.03
C HIS A 51 30.82 -31.41 9.61
N THR A 52 30.97 -31.39 10.90
CA THR A 52 31.77 -32.32 11.64
C THR A 52 31.09 -33.67 11.50
N THR A 53 31.21 -34.22 10.31
CA THR A 53 31.04 -35.64 10.08
C THR A 53 32.34 -36.29 10.49
N ASP A 54 32.73 -36.11 11.73
CA ASP A 54 33.69 -36.96 12.37
C ASP A 54 32.97 -37.61 13.53
N THR A 55 32.53 -38.77 13.29
CA THR A 55 32.94 -39.93 14.06
C THR A 55 32.05 -41.12 13.64
N LEU A 56 32.72 -42.04 13.04
CA LEU A 56 32.57 -43.47 13.25
C LEU A 56 31.68 -44.25 12.29
N GLY A 57 32.35 -45.15 11.72
CA GLY A 57 31.79 -46.39 11.23
C GLY A 57 31.56 -46.34 9.74
N ILE A 58 32.65 -46.60 9.01
CA ILE A 58 32.55 -47.26 7.71
C ILE A 58 31.82 -48.56 7.98
N GLY A 59 30.49 -48.50 7.94
CA GLY A 59 29.60 -49.62 8.17
C GLY A 59 28.65 -49.78 6.99
N ARG A 60 28.86 -50.77 6.20
CA ARG A 60 27.96 -51.49 5.29
C ARG A 60 26.72 -50.73 4.79
N GLU A 61 26.55 -50.74 3.47
CA GLU A 61 25.43 -50.14 2.73
C GLU A 61 24.06 -50.48 3.32
N SER A 62 23.20 -49.48 3.39
CA SER A 62 21.84 -49.56 3.87
C SER A 62 21.00 -50.52 3.02
N GLY A 63 20.44 -51.55 3.66
CA GLY A 63 19.50 -52.44 3.01
C GLY A 63 19.07 -53.65 3.83
N ASP A 64 19.95 -54.21 4.65
CA ASP A 64 19.69 -55.48 5.34
C ASP A 64 19.41 -55.37 6.87
N GLN A 65 19.53 -54.21 7.43
CA GLN A 65 19.32 -54.02 8.86
C GLN A 65 17.95 -53.47 9.17
N VAL A 66 17.30 -54.00 10.20
CA VAL A 66 15.98 -53.55 10.67
C VAL A 66 16.17 -52.57 11.81
N VAL A 67 15.35 -51.52 11.88
CA VAL A 67 15.32 -50.60 13.00
C VAL A 67 14.75 -51.33 14.23
N SER A 68 15.59 -51.55 15.24
CA SER A 68 15.20 -52.27 16.47
C SER A 68 14.37 -51.40 17.41
N ALA A 69 14.70 -50.10 17.54
CA ALA A 69 14.02 -49.13 18.39
C ALA A 69 14.19 -47.73 17.84
N VAL A 70 13.19 -46.86 18.08
CA VAL A 70 13.26 -45.41 17.83
C VAL A 70 13.00 -44.71 19.14
N THR A 71 13.94 -43.88 19.57
CA THR A 71 13.84 -43.11 20.79
C THR A 71 14.07 -41.61 20.53
N VAL A 72 13.52 -40.73 21.37
CA VAL A 72 13.71 -39.28 21.30
C VAL A 72 14.29 -38.82 22.62
N GLN A 73 15.34 -38.00 22.56
CA GLN A 73 16.00 -37.40 23.71
C GLN A 73 16.06 -35.88 23.56
N GLY A 74 15.95 -35.17 24.70
CA GLY A 74 16.06 -33.69 24.74
C GLY A 74 14.75 -32.93 24.63
N ASN A 75 13.64 -33.63 24.40
CA ASN A 75 12.32 -33.04 24.46
C ASN A 75 11.91 -32.73 25.93
N LYS A 76 11.31 -31.55 26.15
CA LYS A 76 10.83 -31.06 27.47
C LYS A 76 9.36 -30.73 27.44
N SER A 77 8.95 -29.87 26.51
CA SER A 77 7.57 -29.37 26.34
C SER A 77 6.80 -30.14 25.27
N VAL A 78 7.49 -30.66 24.24
CA VAL A 78 6.84 -31.44 23.18
C VAL A 78 6.80 -32.92 23.58
N GLY A 79 5.61 -33.51 23.56
CA GLY A 79 5.42 -34.92 23.91
C GLY A 79 6.20 -35.87 22.99
N GLN A 80 6.87 -36.87 23.57
CA GLN A 80 7.61 -37.89 22.79
C GLN A 80 6.70 -38.56 21.75
N HIS A 81 5.46 -38.82 22.09
CA HIS A 81 4.48 -39.45 21.20
C HIS A 81 4.18 -38.59 19.96
N GLU A 82 4.06 -37.30 20.14
CA GLU A 82 3.83 -36.33 19.05
C GLU A 82 5.02 -36.29 18.08
N ILE A 83 6.23 -36.31 18.60
CA ILE A 83 7.45 -36.36 17.80
C ILE A 83 7.49 -37.67 16.98
N LEU A 84 7.25 -38.81 17.64
CA LEU A 84 7.27 -40.11 17.02
C LEU A 84 6.20 -40.30 15.93
N GLN A 85 5.06 -39.63 16.03
CA GLN A 85 4.01 -39.66 14.99
C GLN A 85 4.46 -38.96 13.69
N LYS A 86 5.33 -37.98 13.77
CA LYS A 86 5.85 -37.24 12.60
C LYS A 86 6.96 -38.00 11.85
N LEU A 87 7.55 -39.02 12.48
CA LEU A 87 8.63 -39.79 11.90
C LEU A 87 8.08 -40.87 10.98
N GLU A 88 8.73 -41.06 9.84
CA GLU A 88 8.53 -42.23 8.96
C GLU A 88 9.32 -43.44 9.44
N THR A 89 10.46 -43.21 10.09
CA THR A 89 11.27 -44.26 10.70
C THR A 89 10.52 -44.88 11.88
N LYS A 90 10.23 -46.18 11.78
CA LYS A 90 9.52 -46.96 12.81
C LYS A 90 10.24 -48.25 13.12
N SER A 91 10.17 -48.68 14.37
CA SER A 91 10.68 -50.02 14.77
C SER A 91 10.07 -51.10 13.92
N GLY A 92 10.88 -52.06 13.47
CA GLY A 92 10.46 -53.16 12.60
C GLY A 92 10.56 -52.87 11.10
N ARG A 93 10.90 -51.66 10.65
CA ARG A 93 11.14 -51.34 9.25
C ARG A 93 12.63 -51.41 8.92
N PHE A 94 12.94 -51.50 7.63
CA PHE A 94 14.33 -51.47 7.17
C PHE A 94 14.96 -50.10 7.44
N TYR A 95 16.22 -50.11 7.80
CA TYR A 95 17.02 -48.92 8.03
C TYR A 95 17.39 -48.27 6.69
N HIS A 96 16.97 -47.04 6.49
CA HIS A 96 17.37 -46.21 5.34
C HIS A 96 17.84 -44.85 5.84
N ARG A 97 19.09 -44.49 5.56
CA ARG A 97 19.68 -43.22 5.97
C ARG A 97 18.93 -42.02 5.39
N GLU A 98 18.43 -42.12 4.17
CA GLU A 98 17.64 -41.05 3.52
C GLU A 98 16.33 -40.78 4.26
N THR A 99 15.66 -41.82 4.74
CA THR A 99 14.44 -41.68 5.55
C THR A 99 14.73 -40.96 6.84
N LEU A 100 15.86 -41.24 7.51
CA LEU A 100 16.27 -40.52 8.73
C LEU A 100 16.57 -39.04 8.46
N LEU A 101 17.24 -38.72 7.35
CA LEU A 101 17.49 -37.33 6.95
C LEU A 101 16.16 -36.63 6.62
N GLY A 102 15.23 -37.29 6.00
CA GLY A 102 13.87 -36.81 5.76
C GLY A 102 13.12 -36.56 7.07
N ASP A 103 13.30 -37.44 8.08
CA ASP A 103 12.72 -37.29 9.40
C ASP A 103 13.29 -36.08 10.14
N VAL A 104 14.62 -35.88 10.07
CA VAL A 104 15.25 -34.66 10.62
C VAL A 104 14.70 -33.41 9.98
N HIS A 105 14.49 -33.43 8.65
CA HIS A 105 13.92 -32.29 7.96
C HIS A 105 12.48 -32.01 8.43
N ARG A 106 11.63 -33.05 8.52
CA ARG A 106 10.24 -32.93 9.03
C ARG A 106 10.18 -32.39 10.46
N LEU A 107 11.08 -32.84 11.34
CA LEU A 107 11.15 -32.31 12.69
C LEU A 107 11.60 -30.85 12.74
N ASN A 108 12.53 -30.45 11.87
CA ASN A 108 12.95 -29.04 11.74
C ASN A 108 11.81 -28.15 11.20
N GLU A 109 10.96 -28.68 10.32
CA GLU A 109 9.78 -27.97 9.80
C GLU A 109 8.73 -27.69 10.87
N MET A 110 8.70 -28.42 11.97
CA MET A 110 7.82 -28.13 13.11
C MET A 110 8.12 -26.79 13.78
N ARG A 111 9.30 -26.19 13.52
CA ARG A 111 9.76 -24.90 14.05
C ARG A 111 9.84 -24.79 15.57
N VAL A 112 9.53 -25.87 16.29
CA VAL A 112 9.62 -25.94 17.76
C VAL A 112 11.02 -26.36 18.23
N PHE A 113 11.83 -26.89 17.31
CA PHE A 113 13.22 -27.30 17.59
C PHE A 113 14.20 -26.30 17.00
N ASP A 114 15.28 -26.04 17.72
CA ASP A 114 16.40 -25.23 17.26
C ASP A 114 17.38 -26.09 16.44
N HIS A 115 17.61 -27.30 16.94
CA HIS A 115 18.51 -28.25 16.31
C HIS A 115 18.01 -29.68 16.52
N VAL A 116 18.02 -30.47 15.43
CA VAL A 116 17.67 -31.89 15.44
C VAL A 116 18.82 -32.69 14.85
N THR A 117 19.30 -33.66 15.59
CA THR A 117 20.27 -34.64 15.13
C THR A 117 19.79 -36.05 15.42
N PHE A 118 20.44 -37.04 14.85
CA PHE A 118 20.18 -38.43 15.19
C PHE A 118 21.50 -39.17 15.43
N ARG A 119 21.44 -40.19 16.28
CA ARG A 119 22.48 -41.17 16.52
C ARG A 119 21.95 -42.54 16.26
N THR A 120 22.76 -43.39 15.66
CA THR A 120 22.45 -44.77 15.39
C THR A 120 23.40 -45.67 16.16
N ASP A 121 22.87 -46.64 16.89
CA ASP A 121 23.65 -47.62 17.67
C ASP A 121 23.30 -49.01 17.17
N GLU A 122 24.32 -49.81 16.83
CA GLU A 122 24.12 -51.19 16.41
C GLU A 122 23.77 -52.05 17.61
N THR A 123 22.70 -52.84 17.48
CA THR A 123 22.24 -53.79 18.50
C THR A 123 22.12 -55.20 17.94
N PRO A 124 22.13 -56.23 18.76
CA PRO A 124 21.95 -57.61 18.28
C PRO A 124 20.65 -57.88 17.49
N LYS A 125 19.66 -56.97 17.62
CA LYS A 125 18.34 -57.05 16.95
C LYS A 125 18.18 -56.09 15.78
N GLY A 126 19.25 -55.38 15.38
CA GLY A 126 19.21 -54.33 14.35
C GLY A 126 19.75 -52.98 14.83
N VAL A 127 19.38 -51.90 14.18
CA VAL A 127 19.84 -50.52 14.47
C VAL A 127 18.87 -49.82 15.40
N ALA A 128 19.34 -49.36 16.53
CA ALA A 128 18.59 -48.44 17.37
C ALA A 128 18.84 -46.98 16.92
N VAL A 129 17.78 -46.22 16.69
CA VAL A 129 17.86 -44.82 16.27
C VAL A 129 17.41 -43.94 17.41
N THR A 130 18.25 -42.99 17.78
CA THR A 130 17.93 -41.97 18.79
C THR A 130 17.93 -40.58 18.15
N PHE A 131 16.77 -39.96 18.07
CA PHE A 131 16.67 -38.54 17.66
C PHE A 131 16.97 -37.66 18.87
N ILE A 132 17.93 -36.78 18.72
CA ILE A 132 18.33 -35.81 19.74
C ILE A 132 17.76 -34.46 19.30
N VAL A 133 16.81 -33.95 20.06
CA VAL A 133 16.13 -32.68 19.75
C VAL A 133 16.50 -31.63 20.78
N HIS A 134 16.72 -30.41 20.32
CA HIS A 134 16.89 -29.25 21.18
C HIS A 134 15.69 -28.33 20.95
N GLU A 135 14.83 -28.23 21.96
CA GLU A 135 13.66 -27.36 21.87
C GLU A 135 14.08 -25.89 21.95
N ARG A 136 13.43 -25.08 21.13
CA ARG A 136 13.58 -23.63 21.23
C ARG A 136 12.99 -23.15 22.55
N PRO A 137 13.66 -22.25 23.24
CA PRO A 137 13.06 -21.65 24.43
C PRO A 137 11.77 -20.94 24.05
N LEU A 138 10.76 -21.04 24.90
CA LEU A 138 9.51 -20.32 24.71
C LEU A 138 9.60 -18.92 25.33
N ILE A 139 8.84 -17.98 24.77
CA ILE A 139 8.68 -16.66 25.37
C ILE A 139 7.93 -16.81 26.69
N THR A 140 8.57 -16.47 27.79
CA THR A 140 7.98 -16.54 29.14
C THR A 140 7.37 -15.21 29.54
N GLU A 141 7.95 -14.10 29.08
CA GLU A 141 7.49 -12.76 29.45
C GLU A 141 7.97 -11.75 28.40
N VAL A 142 7.12 -10.75 28.12
CA VAL A 142 7.45 -9.61 27.26
C VAL A 142 7.29 -8.34 28.06
N MET A 143 8.36 -7.56 28.18
CA MET A 143 8.40 -6.33 29.00
C MET A 143 8.75 -5.12 28.14
N PHE A 144 8.14 -3.97 28.47
CA PHE A 144 8.40 -2.69 27.82
C PHE A 144 8.88 -1.67 28.84
N HIS A 145 10.14 -1.26 28.75
CA HIS A 145 10.74 -0.27 29.65
C HIS A 145 10.96 1.06 28.93
N GLY A 146 10.57 2.16 29.56
CA GLY A 146 10.79 3.52 29.07
C GLY A 146 9.66 4.08 28.22
N ALA A 147 8.60 3.34 27.97
CA ALA A 147 7.38 3.83 27.36
C ALA A 147 6.65 4.76 28.35
N ARG A 148 6.53 6.03 27.99
CA ARG A 148 5.82 7.05 28.78
C ARG A 148 4.55 7.56 28.10
N GLY A 149 4.58 7.63 26.78
CA GLY A 149 3.49 8.15 25.96
C GLY A 149 2.54 7.08 25.44
N MET A 150 2.86 5.78 25.59
CA MET A 150 2.08 4.67 25.04
C MET A 150 1.66 3.68 26.10
N ASN A 151 0.48 3.08 25.92
CA ASN A 151 -0.05 2.05 26.80
C ASN A 151 0.65 0.71 26.50
N GLU A 152 1.04 -0.01 27.53
CA GLU A 152 1.71 -1.32 27.44
C GLU A 152 0.89 -2.36 26.67
N ARG A 153 -0.45 -2.36 26.82
CA ARG A 153 -1.34 -3.26 26.07
C ARG A 153 -1.30 -2.97 24.55
N GLU A 154 -1.21 -1.71 24.17
CA GLU A 154 -1.11 -1.30 22.77
C GLU A 154 0.24 -1.73 22.20
N LEU A 155 1.32 -1.57 22.97
CA LEU A 155 2.66 -2.01 22.60
C LEU A 155 2.72 -3.53 22.42
N ALA A 156 2.15 -4.29 23.35
CA ALA A 156 2.08 -5.76 23.25
C ALA A 156 1.33 -6.22 22.00
N GLY A 157 0.19 -5.60 21.71
CA GLY A 157 -0.56 -5.87 20.48
C GLY A 157 0.23 -5.58 19.20
N ARG A 158 1.00 -4.50 19.19
CA ARG A 158 1.84 -4.12 18.04
C ARG A 158 3.11 -4.98 17.93
N ALA A 159 3.70 -5.37 19.04
CA ALA A 159 4.84 -6.28 19.04
C ALA A 159 4.48 -7.64 18.44
N GLY A 160 3.24 -8.13 18.69
CA GLY A 160 2.76 -9.38 18.13
C GLY A 160 3.59 -10.58 18.59
N LEU A 161 4.07 -10.55 19.86
CA LEU A 161 4.72 -11.64 20.55
C LEU A 161 3.83 -12.08 21.70
N ALA A 162 3.51 -13.35 21.76
CA ALA A 162 2.73 -13.92 22.84
C ALA A 162 3.60 -14.76 23.78
N VAL A 163 3.23 -14.79 25.06
CA VAL A 163 3.79 -15.73 26.02
C VAL A 163 3.42 -17.15 25.57
N GLY A 164 4.40 -18.04 25.50
CA GLY A 164 4.25 -19.40 24.99
C GLY A 164 4.67 -19.58 23.53
N ASP A 165 4.92 -18.51 22.78
CA ASP A 165 5.46 -18.62 21.43
C ASP A 165 6.93 -19.07 21.44
N PRO A 166 7.41 -19.78 20.41
CA PRO A 166 8.81 -20.10 20.27
C PRO A 166 9.65 -18.82 20.15
N LEU A 167 10.66 -18.70 21.01
CA LEU A 167 11.58 -17.57 21.00
C LEU A 167 12.45 -17.62 19.74
N SER A 168 12.37 -16.59 18.91
CA SER A 168 13.16 -16.42 17.72
C SER A 168 13.74 -15.00 17.69
N GLU A 169 15.05 -14.88 17.48
CA GLU A 169 15.69 -13.56 17.31
C GLU A 169 15.06 -12.78 16.16
N PHE A 170 14.69 -13.46 15.09
CA PHE A 170 14.00 -12.85 13.96
C PHE A 170 12.62 -12.29 14.36
N ALA A 171 11.85 -13.05 15.16
CA ALA A 171 10.53 -12.58 15.62
C ALA A 171 10.67 -11.36 16.55
N VAL A 172 11.66 -11.36 17.45
CA VAL A 172 11.96 -10.24 18.34
C VAL A 172 12.41 -9.00 17.56
N GLU A 173 13.29 -9.17 16.56
CA GLU A 173 13.74 -8.07 15.71
C GLU A 173 12.58 -7.52 14.83
N SER A 174 11.72 -8.38 14.32
CA SER A 174 10.52 -7.97 13.59
C SER A 174 9.54 -7.20 14.48
N ALA A 175 9.36 -7.63 15.72
CA ALA A 175 8.58 -6.92 16.73
C ALA A 175 9.18 -5.54 17.03
N ARG A 176 10.52 -5.47 17.20
CA ARG A 176 11.22 -4.20 17.39
C ARG A 176 10.96 -3.21 16.25
N ARG A 177 11.02 -3.67 15.00
CA ARG A 177 10.73 -2.82 13.82
C ARG A 177 9.29 -2.34 13.83
N ARG A 178 8.31 -3.23 14.06
CA ARG A 178 6.88 -2.84 14.17
C ARG A 178 6.64 -1.80 15.27
N LEU A 179 7.32 -1.92 16.39
CA LEU A 179 7.25 -0.94 17.47
C LEU A 179 7.85 0.41 17.06
N ILE A 180 9.00 0.42 16.37
CA ILE A 180 9.60 1.67 15.86
C ILE A 180 8.65 2.34 14.88
N ASP A 181 8.07 1.60 13.94
CA ASP A 181 7.13 2.14 12.97
C ASP A 181 5.88 2.69 13.66
N PHE A 182 5.35 1.98 14.65
CA PHE A 182 4.24 2.44 15.47
C PHE A 182 4.55 3.75 16.21
N TYR A 183 5.73 3.89 16.82
CA TYR A 183 6.13 5.13 17.45
C TYR A 183 6.27 6.28 16.45
N LYS A 184 6.78 6.01 15.24
CA LYS A 184 6.85 6.99 14.16
C LYS A 184 5.47 7.41 13.68
N GLU A 185 4.48 6.50 13.56
CA GLU A 185 3.08 6.85 13.30
C GLU A 185 2.53 7.81 14.36
N LYS A 186 2.94 7.64 15.62
CA LYS A 186 2.59 8.55 16.75
C LYS A 186 3.48 9.81 16.80
N LYS A 187 4.31 10.05 15.79
CA LYS A 187 5.19 11.23 15.64
C LYS A 187 6.38 11.30 16.60
N PHE A 188 6.79 10.18 17.15
CA PHE A 188 8.06 10.04 17.87
C PHE A 188 9.16 9.65 16.87
N ASN A 189 9.65 10.63 16.09
CA ASN A 189 10.58 10.34 14.97
C ASN A 189 11.98 9.92 15.44
N GLN A 190 12.38 10.31 16.66
CA GLN A 190 13.70 9.97 17.25
C GLN A 190 13.65 8.75 18.18
N VAL A 191 12.59 7.93 18.10
CA VAL A 191 12.48 6.74 18.92
C VAL A 191 13.63 5.77 18.65
N THR A 192 14.22 5.27 19.72
CA THR A 192 15.18 4.16 19.65
C THR A 192 14.71 3.03 20.54
N ILE A 193 14.72 1.81 20.01
CA ILE A 193 14.30 0.62 20.75
C ILE A 193 15.43 -0.41 20.68
N THR A 194 15.88 -0.85 21.82
CA THR A 194 16.84 -1.96 21.95
C THR A 194 16.15 -3.16 22.59
N THR A 195 16.58 -4.35 22.22
CA THR A 195 16.03 -5.61 22.73
C THR A 195 17.06 -6.37 23.55
N SER A 196 16.59 -7.05 24.57
CA SER A 196 17.41 -7.99 25.35
C SER A 196 16.62 -9.27 25.55
N ILE A 197 17.25 -10.41 25.32
CA ILE A 197 16.67 -11.75 25.49
C ILE A 197 17.36 -12.40 26.69
N GLY A 198 16.60 -13.10 27.55
CA GLY A 198 17.14 -13.78 28.74
C GLY A 198 17.55 -12.83 29.87
N PHE A 199 16.96 -11.64 29.94
CA PHE A 199 17.30 -10.64 30.97
C PHE A 199 16.92 -11.12 32.37
N GLY A 200 17.87 -11.01 33.33
CA GLY A 200 17.66 -11.40 34.73
C GLY A 200 17.63 -12.90 34.95
N ASP A 201 18.45 -13.65 34.21
CA ASP A 201 18.60 -15.12 34.30
C ASP A 201 17.28 -15.92 34.06
N VAL A 202 16.30 -15.29 33.45
CA VAL A 202 15.04 -15.94 33.03
C VAL A 202 15.11 -16.24 31.54
N PRO A 203 15.35 -17.51 31.16
CA PRO A 203 15.30 -17.91 29.74
C PRO A 203 13.91 -17.62 29.17
N GLY A 204 13.88 -17.00 27.98
CA GLY A 204 12.61 -16.69 27.32
C GLY A 204 12.01 -15.32 27.66
N ARG A 205 12.59 -14.54 28.57
CA ARG A 205 12.16 -13.16 28.82
C ARG A 205 12.67 -12.25 27.70
N VAL A 206 11.76 -11.49 27.08
CA VAL A 206 12.07 -10.49 26.05
C VAL A 206 11.80 -9.10 26.63
N VAL A 207 12.82 -8.24 26.62
CA VAL A 207 12.72 -6.87 27.13
C VAL A 207 12.97 -5.89 25.99
N PHE A 208 12.01 -5.02 25.73
CA PHE A 208 12.13 -3.86 24.85
C PHE A 208 12.45 -2.63 25.68
N ARG A 209 13.65 -2.07 25.50
CA ARG A 209 14.04 -0.79 26.13
C ARG A 209 13.78 0.32 25.13
N ILE A 210 12.82 1.16 25.44
CA ILE A 210 12.30 2.21 24.57
C ILE A 210 12.82 3.57 25.07
N ASN A 211 13.45 4.30 24.18
CA ASN A 211 13.72 5.71 24.35
C ASN A 211 12.89 6.46 23.29
N GLU A 212 11.80 7.06 23.72
CA GLU A 212 10.85 7.74 22.83
C GLU A 212 11.45 8.98 22.17
N GLY A 213 12.47 9.57 22.79
CA GLY A 213 13.02 10.85 22.35
C GLY A 213 12.05 12.02 22.62
N PRO A 214 12.39 13.24 22.19
CA PRO A 214 11.52 14.39 22.29
C PRO A 214 10.41 14.33 21.24
N LEU A 215 9.22 14.81 21.59
CA LEU A 215 8.18 15.08 20.59
C LEU A 215 8.58 16.33 19.80
N GLU A 216 8.83 16.13 18.51
CA GLU A 216 9.32 17.17 17.61
C GLU A 216 8.21 18.10 17.15
N ARG A 217 8.56 19.38 16.89
CA ARG A 217 7.63 20.41 16.40
C ARG A 217 8.28 21.27 15.35
N ILE A 218 7.49 21.65 14.34
CA ILE A 218 7.95 22.56 13.31
C ILE A 218 7.93 24.01 13.87
N LYS A 219 9.10 24.62 13.97
CA LYS A 219 9.25 26.01 14.45
C LYS A 219 9.08 27.00 13.31
N SER A 220 9.65 26.72 12.13
CA SER A 220 9.48 27.54 10.94
C SER A 220 9.42 26.65 9.70
N ILE A 221 8.71 27.16 8.70
CA ILE A 221 8.68 26.62 7.35
C ILE A 221 9.10 27.75 6.42
N ASP A 222 10.18 27.52 5.68
CA ASP A 222 10.72 28.47 4.72
C ASP A 222 10.71 27.85 3.33
N VAL A 223 10.63 28.69 2.29
CA VAL A 223 10.70 28.26 0.89
C VAL A 223 11.76 29.09 0.20
N ILE A 224 12.66 28.45 -0.51
CA ILE A 224 13.73 29.12 -1.27
C ILE A 224 13.74 28.64 -2.73
N GLY A 225 14.18 29.53 -3.62
CA GLY A 225 14.25 29.25 -5.06
C GLY A 225 12.92 29.45 -5.81
N ASN A 226 11.88 29.84 -5.11
CA ASN A 226 10.59 30.22 -5.69
C ASN A 226 10.64 31.68 -6.16
N THR A 227 10.50 31.90 -7.47
CA THR A 227 10.45 33.21 -8.08
C THR A 227 9.06 33.57 -8.62
N ILE A 228 8.31 32.57 -9.02
CA ILE A 228 6.99 32.68 -9.66
C ILE A 228 5.86 32.79 -8.62
N LEU A 229 5.98 32.08 -7.52
CA LEU A 229 4.98 32.03 -6.47
C LEU A 229 5.55 32.57 -5.16
N SER A 230 4.77 33.37 -4.45
CA SER A 230 5.18 33.85 -3.12
C SER A 230 5.13 32.73 -2.07
N ASP A 231 6.02 32.82 -1.07
CA ASP A 231 6.04 31.90 0.09
C ASP A 231 4.67 31.72 0.72
N ALA A 232 3.94 32.82 0.91
CA ALA A 232 2.61 32.79 1.50
C ALA A 232 1.60 31.95 0.69
N ARG A 233 1.76 31.91 -0.64
CA ARG A 233 0.93 31.08 -1.52
C ARG A 233 1.34 29.61 -1.43
N LEU A 234 2.63 29.33 -1.44
CA LEU A 234 3.17 27.98 -1.30
C LEU A 234 2.84 27.37 0.07
N LYS A 235 2.96 28.17 1.15
CA LYS A 235 2.57 27.75 2.50
C LYS A 235 1.07 27.43 2.66
N LYS A 236 0.20 27.90 1.77
CA LYS A 236 -1.22 27.51 1.75
C LYS A 236 -1.47 26.14 1.12
N ILE A 237 -0.60 25.74 0.19
CA ILE A 237 -0.71 24.47 -0.54
C ILE A 237 -0.31 23.29 0.34
N ILE A 238 0.76 23.45 1.10
CA ILE A 238 1.27 22.41 2.00
C ILE A 238 0.32 22.15 3.17
N LYS A 239 0.36 20.95 3.71
CA LYS A 239 -0.45 20.54 4.88
C LYS A 239 0.30 20.69 6.19
N SER A 240 1.62 20.63 6.16
CA SER A 240 2.45 20.91 7.34
C SER A 240 2.22 22.33 7.86
N ARG A 241 2.22 22.49 9.17
CA ARG A 241 1.98 23.80 9.81
C ARG A 241 3.04 24.05 10.89
N GLU A 242 3.41 25.33 11.02
CA GLU A 242 4.25 25.80 12.13
C GLU A 242 3.49 25.65 13.45
N ALA A 243 4.21 25.30 14.52
CA ALA A 243 3.63 25.23 15.85
C ALA A 243 3.24 26.64 16.32
N PRO A 244 1.99 26.87 16.77
CA PRO A 244 1.58 28.18 17.26
C PRO A 244 2.38 28.59 18.51
N LEU A 245 2.76 29.85 18.58
CA LEU A 245 3.36 30.44 19.79
C LEU A 245 2.27 30.53 20.88
N GLY A 246 2.31 29.59 21.85
CA GLY A 246 1.40 29.65 22.99
C GLY A 246 1.21 28.26 23.68
N VAL A 247 0.91 28.32 24.97
CA VAL A 247 0.95 27.17 25.89
C VAL A 247 -0.23 26.21 25.74
N VAL A 248 -1.33 26.61 25.10
CA VAL A 248 -2.60 25.85 25.16
C VAL A 248 -2.78 24.82 24.04
N LEU A 249 -2.07 24.92 22.93
CA LEU A 249 -2.23 24.03 21.75
C LEU A 249 -1.04 23.09 21.52
N TRP A 250 -0.22 22.87 22.53
CA TRP A 250 1.00 22.07 22.45
C TRP A 250 0.79 20.58 22.12
N ALA A 251 -0.41 20.07 22.36
CA ALA A 251 -0.71 18.65 22.19
C ALA A 251 -0.96 18.23 20.73
N PHE A 252 -1.20 19.18 19.80
CA PHE A 252 -1.75 18.87 18.48
C PHE A 252 -0.78 19.04 17.30
N ASN A 253 0.39 19.63 17.48
CA ASN A 253 1.29 19.97 16.38
C ASN A 253 2.67 19.30 16.51
N SER A 254 2.69 17.98 16.56
CA SER A 254 3.92 17.22 16.38
C SER A 254 4.35 17.19 14.90
N ALA A 255 5.65 17.28 14.64
CA ALA A 255 6.20 17.22 13.29
C ALA A 255 5.96 15.85 12.65
N ASP A 256 5.27 15.85 11.53
CA ASP A 256 5.06 14.68 10.69
C ASP A 256 6.02 14.69 9.50
N LEU A 257 7.10 13.94 9.60
CA LEU A 257 8.10 13.86 8.52
C LEU A 257 7.49 13.28 7.23
N ALA A 258 6.59 12.30 7.35
CA ALA A 258 5.92 11.73 6.20
C ALA A 258 4.96 12.75 5.53
N GLN A 259 4.37 13.67 6.31
CA GLN A 259 3.57 14.75 5.75
C GLN A 259 4.45 15.79 5.05
N ILE A 260 5.63 16.08 5.57
CA ILE A 260 6.60 16.97 4.92
C ILE A 260 7.03 16.39 3.56
N ASP A 261 7.24 15.07 3.45
CA ASP A 261 7.54 14.40 2.18
C ASP A 261 6.37 14.53 1.19
N LYS A 262 5.14 14.33 1.64
CA LYS A 262 3.94 14.56 0.81
C LYS A 262 3.79 16.02 0.38
N ASP A 263 4.21 16.96 1.22
CA ASP A 263 4.18 18.38 0.88
C ASP A 263 5.19 18.72 -0.22
N VAL A 264 6.36 18.05 -0.27
CA VAL A 264 7.29 18.14 -1.40
C VAL A 264 6.60 17.73 -2.70
N ASP A 265 5.90 16.59 -2.70
CA ASP A 265 5.16 16.11 -3.87
C ASP A 265 4.02 17.05 -4.28
N LEU A 266 3.30 17.62 -3.31
CA LEU A 266 2.23 18.59 -3.56
C LEU A 266 2.76 19.88 -4.20
N LEU A 267 3.88 20.39 -3.71
CA LEU A 267 4.53 21.57 -4.30
C LEU A 267 5.02 21.28 -5.72
N ALA A 268 5.69 20.16 -5.92
CA ALA A 268 6.17 19.74 -7.26
C ALA A 268 5.00 19.56 -8.25
N ALA A 269 3.92 18.93 -7.82
CA ALA A 269 2.70 18.76 -8.62
C ALA A 269 2.05 20.12 -8.95
N HIS A 270 2.06 21.08 -8.00
CA HIS A 270 1.52 22.41 -8.22
C HIS A 270 2.32 23.17 -9.30
N TYR A 271 3.64 23.14 -9.26
CA TYR A 271 4.48 23.73 -10.29
C TYR A 271 4.27 23.08 -11.65
N ARG A 272 4.17 21.74 -11.71
CA ARG A 272 3.88 21.04 -12.98
C ARG A 272 2.53 21.44 -13.55
N ASN A 273 1.50 21.62 -12.70
CA ASN A 273 0.20 22.11 -13.14
C ASN A 273 0.27 23.53 -13.73
N LEU A 274 1.19 24.35 -13.30
CA LEU A 274 1.42 25.70 -13.87
C LEU A 274 2.26 25.71 -15.15
N GLY A 275 2.67 24.53 -15.63
CA GLY A 275 3.46 24.36 -16.83
C GLY A 275 4.98 24.28 -16.62
N TYR A 276 5.45 24.23 -15.39
CA TYR A 276 6.86 24.01 -15.06
C TYR A 276 7.12 22.50 -14.92
N LEU A 277 7.09 21.79 -16.03
CA LEU A 277 7.07 20.31 -16.04
C LEU A 277 8.36 19.68 -15.48
N THR A 278 9.48 20.38 -15.57
CA THR A 278 10.77 19.95 -15.01
C THR A 278 11.03 20.47 -13.61
N ALA A 279 10.04 21.13 -12.99
CA ALA A 279 10.20 21.64 -11.64
C ALA A 279 10.49 20.51 -10.66
N THR A 280 11.49 20.73 -9.81
CA THR A 280 11.86 19.84 -8.72
C THR A 280 11.77 20.57 -7.39
N VAL A 281 11.30 19.86 -6.38
CA VAL A 281 11.22 20.37 -5.00
C VAL A 281 11.95 19.40 -4.11
N GLY A 282 12.84 19.92 -3.29
CA GLY A 282 13.50 19.18 -2.22
C GLY A 282 13.13 19.73 -0.85
N ARG A 283 13.56 19.06 0.20
CA ARG A 283 13.43 19.56 1.58
C ARG A 283 14.76 19.49 2.32
N GLN A 284 15.00 20.46 3.19
CA GLN A 284 16.07 20.48 4.16
C GLN A 284 15.43 20.60 5.55
N ILE A 285 15.87 19.79 6.51
CA ILE A 285 15.38 19.80 7.88
C ILE A 285 16.57 20.03 8.80
N GLU A 286 16.49 21.08 9.58
CA GLU A 286 17.47 21.42 10.59
C GLU A 286 16.84 21.33 11.98
N TYR A 287 17.55 20.68 12.89
CA TYR A 287 17.12 20.58 14.29
C TYR A 287 17.76 21.69 15.11
N ASP A 288 17.00 22.26 16.02
CA ASP A 288 17.56 23.15 17.03
C ASP A 288 18.49 22.41 18.01
N LYS A 289 19.22 23.15 18.84
CA LYS A 289 20.14 22.56 19.83
C LYS A 289 19.45 21.63 20.84
N SER A 290 18.15 21.76 21.04
CA SER A 290 17.37 20.93 21.96
C SER A 290 16.86 19.63 21.33
N GLY A 291 16.90 19.50 20.01
CA GLY A 291 16.32 18.39 19.24
C GLY A 291 14.79 18.37 19.26
N LYS A 292 14.13 19.40 19.82
CA LYS A 292 12.66 19.48 19.95
C LYS A 292 11.99 20.26 18.83
N TYR A 293 12.73 21.14 18.18
CA TYR A 293 12.19 22.01 17.13
C TYR A 293 12.94 21.78 15.83
N LEU A 294 12.16 21.76 14.72
CA LEU A 294 12.70 21.68 13.38
C LEU A 294 12.44 22.99 12.64
N HIS A 295 13.40 23.34 11.83
CA HIS A 295 13.27 24.30 10.75
C HIS A 295 13.17 23.53 9.44
N VAL A 296 12.09 23.68 8.71
CA VAL A 296 11.86 23.00 7.44
C VAL A 296 12.04 24.02 6.32
N THR A 297 12.96 23.76 5.41
CA THR A 297 13.16 24.60 4.22
C THR A 297 12.84 23.78 2.97
N PHE A 298 11.84 24.20 2.22
CA PHE A 298 11.57 23.64 0.90
C PHE A 298 12.45 24.35 -0.14
N VAL A 299 13.22 23.57 -0.88
CA VAL A 299 14.12 24.06 -1.92
C VAL A 299 13.49 23.81 -3.27
N VAL A 300 13.12 24.86 -3.97
CA VAL A 300 12.43 24.77 -5.26
C VAL A 300 13.41 25.11 -6.38
N ASN A 301 13.43 24.26 -7.39
CA ASN A 301 14.00 24.58 -8.68
C ASN A 301 12.86 24.55 -9.71
N GLU A 302 12.41 25.75 -10.10
CA GLU A 302 11.21 25.90 -10.92
C GLU A 302 11.41 25.43 -12.37
N GLY A 303 12.64 25.49 -12.87
CA GLY A 303 12.93 25.17 -14.27
C GLY A 303 12.31 26.19 -15.23
N LYS A 304 12.02 25.77 -16.46
CA LYS A 304 11.38 26.61 -17.48
C LYS A 304 9.91 26.21 -17.65
N ARG A 305 9.09 27.18 -18.04
CA ARG A 305 7.71 26.94 -18.40
C ARG A 305 7.60 26.38 -19.81
N PHE A 306 6.79 25.32 -19.98
CA PHE A 306 6.61 24.64 -21.26
C PHE A 306 5.45 25.23 -22.05
N GLN A 307 5.64 25.28 -23.38
CA GLN A 307 4.63 25.69 -24.35
C GLN A 307 4.14 24.46 -25.13
N ILE A 308 2.85 24.43 -25.46
CA ILE A 308 2.25 23.35 -26.25
C ILE A 308 2.67 23.51 -27.69
N LYS A 309 3.34 22.50 -28.25
CA LYS A 309 3.75 22.46 -29.66
C LYS A 309 2.64 21.88 -30.53
N ASN A 310 2.17 20.69 -30.19
CA ASN A 310 1.12 19.99 -30.93
C ASN A 310 0.09 19.39 -29.98
N ILE A 311 -1.13 19.23 -30.47
CA ILE A 311 -2.18 18.49 -29.82
C ILE A 311 -2.67 17.39 -30.77
N GLN A 312 -2.66 16.14 -30.28
CA GLN A 312 -3.17 14.98 -31.01
C GLN A 312 -4.31 14.34 -30.24
N ILE A 313 -5.30 13.87 -30.96
CA ILE A 313 -6.44 13.10 -30.41
C ILE A 313 -6.41 11.75 -31.11
N VAL A 314 -6.39 10.67 -30.34
CA VAL A 314 -6.31 9.31 -30.87
C VAL A 314 -7.34 8.42 -30.18
N GLY A 315 -7.89 7.44 -30.93
CA GLY A 315 -8.87 6.49 -30.40
C GLY A 315 -10.33 6.91 -30.60
N ASN A 316 -10.58 8.14 -31.10
CA ASN A 316 -11.90 8.63 -31.43
C ASN A 316 -12.38 7.98 -32.76
N ARG A 317 -13.41 7.14 -32.67
CA ARG A 317 -14.03 6.45 -33.80
C ARG A 317 -15.41 7.02 -34.17
N PHE A 318 -16.20 7.37 -33.17
CA PHE A 318 -17.55 7.86 -33.31
C PHE A 318 -17.65 9.39 -33.41
N VAL A 319 -16.72 10.09 -32.79
CA VAL A 319 -16.71 11.56 -32.79
C VAL A 319 -15.54 12.04 -33.64
N THR A 320 -15.80 13.00 -34.52
CA THR A 320 -14.76 13.58 -35.39
C THR A 320 -13.76 14.38 -34.58
N GLU A 321 -12.49 14.36 -34.99
CA GLU A 321 -11.44 15.11 -34.32
C GLU A 321 -11.75 16.61 -34.25
N ASP A 322 -12.32 17.19 -35.32
CA ASP A 322 -12.68 18.60 -35.35
C ASP A 322 -13.72 18.97 -34.30
N SER A 323 -14.72 18.12 -34.07
CA SER A 323 -15.71 18.30 -33.00
C SER A 323 -15.11 18.29 -31.64
N LEU A 324 -14.14 17.38 -31.39
CA LEU A 324 -13.40 17.31 -30.13
C LEU A 324 -12.49 18.52 -29.93
N ARG A 325 -11.78 18.93 -30.99
CA ARG A 325 -10.90 20.12 -30.94
C ARG A 325 -11.64 21.40 -30.59
N GLN A 326 -12.90 21.54 -31.02
CA GLN A 326 -13.73 22.70 -30.68
C GLN A 326 -14.07 22.79 -29.18
N ARG A 327 -14.05 21.65 -28.48
CA ARG A 327 -14.30 21.58 -27.04
C ARG A 327 -13.04 21.88 -26.20
N LEU A 328 -11.85 21.81 -26.81
CA LEU A 328 -10.59 22.05 -26.10
C LEU A 328 -10.33 23.56 -25.93
N GLU A 329 -9.99 23.92 -24.72
CA GLU A 329 -9.53 25.27 -24.37
C GLU A 329 -8.06 25.44 -24.75
N LEU A 330 -7.22 24.38 -24.50
CA LEU A 330 -5.80 24.38 -24.87
C LEU A 330 -5.59 24.31 -26.38
N LYS A 331 -4.68 25.12 -26.87
CA LYS A 331 -4.32 25.18 -28.28
C LYS A 331 -2.80 25.11 -28.49
N PRO A 332 -2.34 24.67 -29.66
CA PRO A 332 -0.93 24.81 -30.01
C PRO A 332 -0.48 26.27 -29.90
N GLY A 333 0.66 26.50 -29.23
CA GLY A 333 1.16 27.83 -28.92
C GLY A 333 0.82 28.35 -27.53
N ASP A 334 -0.13 27.76 -26.82
CA ASP A 334 -0.45 28.12 -25.44
C ASP A 334 0.61 27.63 -24.47
N MET A 335 0.73 28.29 -23.32
CA MET A 335 1.51 27.77 -22.21
C MET A 335 0.78 26.60 -21.57
N PHE A 336 1.51 25.54 -21.30
CA PHE A 336 0.92 24.37 -20.65
C PHE A 336 0.29 24.75 -19.31
N ASP A 337 -0.94 24.32 -19.07
CA ASP A 337 -1.66 24.43 -17.81
C ASP A 337 -2.39 23.11 -17.52
N GLY A 338 -1.94 22.39 -16.49
CA GLY A 338 -2.53 21.12 -16.10
C GLY A 338 -3.94 21.22 -15.53
N THR A 339 -4.37 22.43 -15.11
CA THR A 339 -5.75 22.65 -14.67
C THR A 339 -6.69 22.73 -15.87
N VAL A 340 -6.25 23.44 -16.90
CA VAL A 340 -6.99 23.54 -18.18
C VAL A 340 -7.03 22.17 -18.86
N LEU A 341 -5.88 21.44 -18.86
CA LEU A 341 -5.82 20.06 -19.39
C LEU A 341 -6.86 19.14 -18.76
N ARG A 342 -7.01 19.18 -17.42
CA ARG A 342 -8.05 18.38 -16.74
C ARG A 342 -9.46 18.82 -17.11
N ARG A 343 -9.68 20.11 -17.35
CA ARG A 343 -10.97 20.61 -17.85
C ARG A 343 -11.26 20.11 -19.23
N ASP A 344 -10.30 20.17 -20.15
CA ASP A 344 -10.42 19.64 -21.50
C ASP A 344 -10.74 18.14 -21.52
N VAL A 345 -10.05 17.36 -20.68
CA VAL A 345 -10.38 15.93 -20.48
C VAL A 345 -11.83 15.77 -20.03
N GLY A 346 -12.26 16.58 -19.06
CA GLY A 346 -13.65 16.57 -18.58
C GLY A 346 -14.68 16.90 -19.67
N GLU A 347 -14.38 17.88 -20.52
CA GLU A 347 -15.25 18.28 -21.64
C GLU A 347 -15.34 17.19 -22.71
N ILE A 348 -14.25 16.49 -23.01
CA ILE A 348 -14.28 15.35 -23.91
C ILE A 348 -15.13 14.22 -23.34
N VAL A 349 -14.86 13.80 -22.09
CA VAL A 349 -15.63 12.73 -21.42
C VAL A 349 -17.11 13.10 -21.33
N TYR A 350 -17.41 14.36 -21.01
CA TYR A 350 -18.78 14.85 -20.97
C TYR A 350 -19.45 14.76 -22.35
N GLY A 351 -18.75 15.16 -23.41
CA GLY A 351 -19.26 15.08 -24.77
C GLY A 351 -19.56 13.65 -25.24
N TYR A 352 -18.71 12.69 -24.87
CA TYR A 352 -18.99 11.27 -25.11
C TYR A 352 -20.19 10.78 -24.29
N GLY A 353 -20.32 11.24 -23.05
CA GLY A 353 -21.44 10.93 -22.17
C GLY A 353 -22.80 11.42 -22.71
N GLU A 354 -22.84 12.56 -23.44
CA GLU A 354 -24.03 13.06 -24.14
C GLU A 354 -24.49 12.11 -25.26
N LEU A 355 -23.57 11.32 -25.81
CA LEU A 355 -23.85 10.41 -26.94
C LEU A 355 -24.12 8.97 -26.51
N GLY A 356 -24.09 8.68 -25.20
CA GLY A 356 -24.32 7.35 -24.64
C GLY A 356 -23.08 6.57 -24.27
N PHE A 357 -21.88 7.12 -24.46
CA PHE A 357 -20.61 6.50 -24.09
C PHE A 357 -20.22 6.90 -22.65
N ILE A 358 -20.98 6.45 -21.69
CA ILE A 358 -20.84 6.90 -20.28
C ILE A 358 -19.58 6.39 -19.59
N TYR A 359 -18.96 5.33 -20.11
CA TYR A 359 -17.71 4.76 -19.64
C TYR A 359 -16.52 5.16 -20.51
N ALA A 360 -16.69 6.17 -21.38
CA ALA A 360 -15.55 6.68 -22.14
C ALA A 360 -14.47 7.21 -21.21
N ASP A 361 -13.25 6.75 -21.43
CA ASP A 361 -12.07 7.19 -20.70
C ASP A 361 -11.13 8.00 -21.61
N VAL A 362 -10.53 9.05 -21.04
CA VAL A 362 -9.62 9.93 -21.76
C VAL A 362 -8.35 10.10 -20.94
N GLN A 363 -7.28 9.53 -21.45
CA GLN A 363 -5.95 9.56 -20.82
C GLN A 363 -5.07 10.59 -21.53
N PRO A 364 -4.81 11.76 -20.90
CA PRO A 364 -3.90 12.73 -21.47
C PRO A 364 -2.46 12.26 -21.28
N GLN A 365 -1.68 12.29 -22.35
CA GLN A 365 -0.25 12.01 -22.34
C GLN A 365 0.51 13.26 -22.74
N THR A 366 1.60 13.54 -22.02
CA THR A 366 2.50 14.66 -22.30
C THR A 366 3.85 14.15 -22.75
N ILE A 367 4.28 14.52 -23.94
CA ILE A 367 5.60 14.18 -24.49
C ILE A 367 6.46 15.44 -24.44
N MET A 368 7.38 15.47 -23.49
CA MET A 368 8.25 16.62 -23.27
C MET A 368 9.37 16.68 -24.32
N ARG A 369 9.63 17.89 -24.83
CA ARG A 369 10.76 18.25 -25.66
C ARG A 369 11.60 19.28 -24.90
N GLU A 370 12.45 18.78 -24.01
CA GLU A 370 13.18 19.61 -23.05
C GLU A 370 14.05 20.66 -23.71
N GLU A 371 14.74 20.30 -24.80
CA GLU A 371 15.63 21.21 -25.55
C GLU A 371 14.90 22.44 -26.07
N GLU A 372 13.62 22.28 -26.49
CA GLU A 372 12.78 23.34 -27.03
C GLU A 372 11.90 24.02 -25.94
N ASN A 373 11.83 23.49 -24.72
CA ASN A 373 10.86 23.83 -23.67
C ASN A 373 9.41 23.73 -24.20
N MET A 374 9.15 22.70 -25.00
CA MET A 374 7.86 22.44 -25.61
C MET A 374 7.32 21.08 -25.17
N VAL A 375 6.00 20.93 -25.28
CA VAL A 375 5.30 19.68 -24.98
C VAL A 375 4.30 19.36 -26.08
N ASP A 376 4.27 18.11 -26.51
CA ASP A 376 3.19 17.58 -27.34
C ASP A 376 2.16 16.93 -26.40
N LEU A 377 0.88 17.27 -26.61
CA LEU A 377 -0.24 16.69 -25.87
C LEU A 377 -0.92 15.63 -26.75
N VAL A 378 -1.17 14.46 -26.16
CA VAL A 378 -1.92 13.40 -26.82
C VAL A 378 -3.08 13.02 -25.91
N TYR A 379 -4.32 13.24 -26.39
CA TYR A 379 -5.53 12.74 -25.73
C TYR A 379 -5.83 11.35 -26.28
N LYS A 380 -5.52 10.32 -25.50
CA LYS A 380 -5.84 8.93 -25.83
C LYS A 380 -7.24 8.63 -25.33
N ILE A 381 -8.15 8.34 -26.25
CA ILE A 381 -9.57 8.09 -25.97
C ILE A 381 -9.85 6.59 -26.09
N GLU A 382 -10.52 6.04 -25.10
CA GLU A 382 -11.11 4.72 -25.10
C GLU A 382 -12.63 4.91 -24.98
N GLU A 383 -13.33 4.89 -26.14
CA GLU A 383 -14.76 5.26 -26.21
C GLU A 383 -15.65 4.28 -25.45
N GLY A 384 -15.25 2.98 -25.41
CA GLY A 384 -16.10 1.92 -24.87
C GLY A 384 -17.36 1.67 -25.70
N ASP A 385 -18.34 1.04 -25.08
CA ASP A 385 -19.62 0.73 -25.71
C ASP A 385 -20.65 1.84 -25.47
N ARG A 386 -21.61 1.96 -26.42
CA ARG A 386 -22.70 2.88 -26.31
C ARG A 386 -23.87 2.23 -25.55
N TRP A 387 -24.33 2.86 -24.49
CA TRP A 387 -25.32 2.30 -23.59
C TRP A 387 -26.69 2.91 -23.74
N LYS A 388 -27.73 2.06 -23.56
CA LYS A 388 -29.12 2.45 -23.48
C LYS A 388 -29.67 2.21 -22.09
N ILE A 389 -30.70 2.96 -21.74
CA ILE A 389 -31.48 2.76 -20.52
C ILE A 389 -32.29 1.47 -20.69
N GLY A 390 -31.98 0.43 -19.91
CA GLY A 390 -32.70 -0.85 -19.96
C GLY A 390 -33.91 -0.85 -19.04
N GLU A 391 -33.72 -0.53 -17.78
CA GLU A 391 -34.78 -0.51 -16.77
C GLU A 391 -34.54 0.63 -15.77
N ILE A 392 -35.58 1.31 -15.37
CA ILE A 392 -35.52 2.36 -14.34
C ILE A 392 -36.27 1.86 -13.10
N ARG A 393 -35.56 1.64 -12.01
CA ARG A 393 -36.14 1.26 -10.72
C ARG A 393 -36.11 2.44 -9.77
N VAL A 394 -37.25 2.66 -9.12
CA VAL A 394 -37.37 3.70 -8.10
C VAL A 394 -37.46 3.02 -6.74
N ASN A 395 -36.51 3.25 -5.86
CA ASN A 395 -36.56 2.79 -4.48
C ASN A 395 -36.83 3.98 -3.55
N ILE A 396 -37.95 3.96 -2.86
CA ILE A 396 -38.36 5.00 -1.91
C ILE A 396 -38.28 4.40 -0.51
N GLU A 397 -37.39 4.94 0.31
CA GLU A 397 -37.21 4.54 1.71
C GLU A 397 -37.93 5.51 2.64
N GLY A 398 -38.47 5.02 3.74
CA GLY A 398 -39.19 5.77 4.75
C GLY A 398 -40.70 5.51 4.76
N GLU A 399 -41.34 5.65 5.92
CA GLU A 399 -42.78 5.53 6.10
C GLU A 399 -43.35 6.82 6.72
N PRO A 400 -44.56 7.27 6.33
CA PRO A 400 -45.43 6.74 5.25
C PRO A 400 -44.98 7.20 3.84
N HIS A 401 -45.11 6.31 2.87
CA HIS A 401 -44.86 6.65 1.45
C HIS A 401 -45.93 7.61 0.95
N LEU A 402 -45.62 8.88 0.94
CA LEU A 402 -46.51 9.94 0.46
C LEU A 402 -46.41 10.13 -1.07
N MET A 403 -45.37 9.59 -1.68
CA MET A 403 -45.08 9.77 -3.10
C MET A 403 -45.22 8.48 -3.88
N ARG A 404 -45.84 8.56 -5.08
CA ARG A 404 -45.95 7.43 -5.98
C ARG A 404 -44.75 7.36 -6.90
N GLU A 405 -44.30 6.16 -7.22
CA GLU A 405 -43.22 5.89 -8.17
C GLU A 405 -43.40 6.62 -9.52
N THR A 406 -44.63 6.64 -10.07
CA THR A 406 -44.97 7.33 -11.32
C THR A 406 -44.67 8.83 -11.29
N VAL A 407 -44.79 9.47 -10.13
CA VAL A 407 -44.46 10.90 -9.99
C VAL A 407 -42.95 11.10 -10.15
N MET A 408 -42.18 10.18 -9.59
CA MET A 408 -40.71 10.22 -9.67
C MET A 408 -40.22 9.93 -11.09
N LEU A 409 -40.78 8.94 -11.75
CA LEU A 409 -40.44 8.64 -13.17
C LEU A 409 -40.71 9.85 -14.06
N ASN A 410 -41.85 10.52 -13.88
CA ASN A 410 -42.16 11.76 -14.62
C ASN A 410 -41.21 12.92 -14.32
N LEU A 411 -40.69 12.97 -13.06
CA LEU A 411 -39.72 14.00 -12.66
C LEU A 411 -38.36 13.78 -13.30
N LEU A 412 -37.97 12.50 -13.48
CA LEU A 412 -36.69 12.13 -14.09
C LEU A 412 -36.64 12.48 -15.57
N ASP A 413 -37.78 12.34 -16.30
CA ASP A 413 -37.88 12.57 -17.72
C ASP A 413 -36.87 11.69 -18.53
N LEU A 414 -36.74 10.44 -18.11
CA LEU A 414 -35.88 9.42 -18.69
C LEU A 414 -36.75 8.24 -19.11
N HIS A 415 -36.49 7.67 -20.28
CA HIS A 415 -37.30 6.58 -20.84
C HIS A 415 -36.44 5.35 -21.14
N GLU A 416 -36.99 4.19 -20.86
CA GLU A 416 -36.35 2.91 -21.19
C GLU A 416 -36.22 2.78 -22.73
N GLY A 417 -35.07 2.27 -23.18
CA GLY A 417 -34.74 2.14 -24.60
C GLY A 417 -33.99 3.34 -25.20
N ASP A 418 -34.02 4.50 -24.55
CA ASP A 418 -33.26 5.67 -24.98
C ASP A 418 -31.76 5.49 -24.75
N PHE A 419 -30.93 6.13 -25.58
CA PHE A 419 -29.51 6.23 -25.25
C PHE A 419 -29.35 7.07 -24.01
N ILE A 420 -28.51 6.59 -23.11
CA ILE A 420 -28.20 7.32 -21.89
C ILE A 420 -27.47 8.62 -22.23
N ASP A 421 -27.96 9.73 -21.70
CA ASP A 421 -27.34 11.06 -21.86
C ASP A 421 -26.97 11.58 -20.49
N ARG A 422 -25.66 11.73 -20.24
CA ARG A 422 -25.14 12.22 -18.97
C ARG A 422 -25.71 13.57 -18.56
N ARG A 423 -25.98 14.44 -19.53
CA ARG A 423 -26.61 15.76 -19.29
C ARG A 423 -28.03 15.58 -18.75
N LEU A 424 -28.79 14.65 -19.31
CA LEU A 424 -30.17 14.38 -18.85
C LEU A 424 -30.15 13.78 -17.45
N LEU A 425 -29.19 12.92 -17.12
CA LEU A 425 -29.00 12.40 -15.75
C LEU A 425 -28.70 13.53 -14.74
N GLU A 426 -27.87 14.48 -15.11
CA GLU A 426 -27.57 15.63 -14.25
C GLU A 426 -28.78 16.55 -14.06
N VAL A 427 -29.56 16.78 -15.14
CA VAL A 427 -30.80 17.51 -15.06
C VAL A 427 -31.81 16.80 -14.15
N ALA A 428 -31.97 15.49 -14.31
CA ALA A 428 -32.85 14.68 -13.49
C ALA A 428 -32.44 14.75 -12.01
N ARG A 429 -31.14 14.61 -11.71
CA ARG A 429 -30.59 14.75 -10.33
C ARG A 429 -30.89 16.14 -9.74
N ARG A 430 -30.71 17.21 -10.53
CA ARG A 430 -31.04 18.59 -10.09
C ARG A 430 -32.53 18.79 -9.87
N ARG A 431 -33.40 18.17 -10.69
CA ARG A 431 -34.86 18.25 -10.49
C ARG A 431 -35.27 17.59 -9.19
N MET A 432 -34.69 16.40 -8.85
CA MET A 432 -34.96 15.72 -7.60
C MET A 432 -34.57 16.55 -6.36
N THR A 433 -33.39 17.17 -6.39
CA THR A 433 -32.88 17.95 -5.25
C THR A 433 -33.57 19.30 -5.09
N ARG A 434 -34.02 19.94 -6.18
CA ARG A 434 -34.70 21.28 -6.15
C ARG A 434 -36.18 21.20 -5.84
N GLY A 435 -36.81 20.09 -6.05
CA GLY A 435 -38.28 19.94 -5.98
C GLY A 435 -38.89 20.06 -4.59
N GLN A 436 -38.10 20.13 -3.51
CA GLN A 436 -38.56 20.11 -2.11
C GLN A 436 -39.49 18.93 -1.77
N LEU A 437 -39.55 17.95 -2.65
CA LEU A 437 -40.39 16.75 -2.50
C LEU A 437 -39.67 15.65 -1.71
N LEU A 438 -38.36 15.73 -1.63
CA LEU A 438 -37.49 14.77 -1.00
C LEU A 438 -36.63 15.45 0.08
N GLU A 439 -36.33 14.70 1.12
CA GLU A 439 -35.39 15.15 2.16
C GLU A 439 -33.98 15.20 1.58
N THR A 440 -33.31 16.33 1.71
CA THR A 440 -31.95 16.54 1.21
C THR A 440 -30.93 16.78 2.32
N ASN A 441 -31.37 16.78 3.59
CA ASN A 441 -30.50 16.96 4.73
C ASN A 441 -29.81 15.64 5.10
N PRO A 442 -28.48 15.51 4.92
CA PRO A 442 -27.75 14.27 5.20
C PRO A 442 -27.80 13.80 6.66
N GLN A 443 -28.24 14.66 7.58
CA GLN A 443 -28.39 14.32 9.00
C GLN A 443 -29.73 13.62 9.29
N ILE A 444 -30.68 13.71 8.37
CA ILE A 444 -32.04 13.15 8.52
C ILE A 444 -32.21 11.91 7.66
N ALA A 445 -31.80 11.97 6.39
CA ALA A 445 -31.86 10.85 5.45
C ALA A 445 -30.79 11.02 4.37
N ASP A 446 -30.46 9.92 3.71
CA ASP A 446 -29.57 9.97 2.58
C ASP A 446 -30.22 10.78 1.43
N PRO A 447 -29.46 11.73 0.83
CA PRO A 447 -29.97 12.53 -0.26
C PRO A 447 -30.34 11.64 -1.47
N PRO A 448 -31.33 12.07 -2.27
CA PRO A 448 -31.72 11.32 -3.46
C PRO A 448 -30.56 11.22 -4.45
N ASP A 449 -30.28 10.03 -4.93
CA ASP A 449 -29.22 9.78 -5.91
C ASP A 449 -29.70 8.88 -7.06
N ILE A 450 -29.00 8.98 -8.20
CA ILE A 450 -29.20 8.13 -9.39
C ILE A 450 -27.97 7.22 -9.49
N ILE A 451 -28.19 5.93 -9.29
CA ILE A 451 -27.15 4.91 -9.48
C ILE A 451 -27.35 4.32 -10.88
N VAL A 452 -26.27 4.27 -11.64
CA VAL A 452 -26.26 3.67 -12.98
C VAL A 452 -25.50 2.35 -12.88
N GLU A 453 -26.18 1.23 -13.11
CA GLU A 453 -25.60 -0.11 -13.05
C GLU A 453 -25.58 -0.73 -14.45
N PRO A 454 -24.43 -1.23 -14.93
CA PRO A 454 -24.39 -1.98 -16.17
C PRO A 454 -25.05 -3.34 -15.94
N LYS A 455 -25.99 -3.72 -16.82
CA LYS A 455 -26.52 -5.06 -16.88
C LYS A 455 -25.93 -5.73 -18.11
N GLU A 456 -25.11 -6.74 -17.89
CA GLU A 456 -24.67 -7.63 -18.96
C GLU A 456 -25.83 -8.55 -19.32
N ASP A 457 -26.72 -8.09 -20.17
CA ASP A 457 -27.68 -8.98 -20.79
C ASP A 457 -26.93 -9.76 -21.86
N ALA A 458 -26.77 -11.04 -21.61
CA ALA A 458 -26.50 -12.02 -22.62
C ALA A 458 -27.66 -12.05 -23.58
N TYR A 459 -27.51 -11.43 -24.75
CA TYR A 459 -28.27 -11.72 -25.95
C TYR A 459 -27.33 -12.14 -27.06
#